data_4cbc0ada8e6c9b7f77290673a074a18f
#
_entry.id   4cbc0ada8e6c9b7f77290673a074a18f
#
_cell.length_a   1.000
_cell.length_b   1.000
_cell.length_c   1.000
_cell.angle_alpha   90.00
_cell.angle_beta   90.00
_cell.angle_gamma   90.00
#
_symmetry.space_group_name_H-M   'P 1'
#
loop_
_entity.id
_entity.type
_entity.pdbx_description
1 polymer ?
#
loop_
_entity_poly.entity_id
_entity_poly.type
_entity_poly.pdbx_seq_one_letter_code
_entity_poly.pdbx_strand_id
1 'polypeptide(L)'
;LMSGAVKMGMDFRLIGPKQYWPAGPFYEECLKVAKETGIRISFIDSYTEEKVQDLTVATDNLEAGEKLGKFAATLLGPDDQIAIVAHVKGVSTAVEREEGFRKGLGDLAKNIVEVVYCDSQYEKSRKLTQELMEKYPNLKMVAGMNEYSSVGAARAVKAAGAKDRIQVVGVDSSQEAVQLMENGVFKGLVVQKAFKMGYIGVKETILMLRGKSYEKDINSGCELVTPDNMYDSEIEKLLFPFNTLKLS
;
A
#
# COMPACT_ATOMS: atom_id res chain seq x y z
N LEU A 1 11.59 -14.97 -20.25
CA LEU A 1 10.85 -15.99 -19.47
C LEU A 1 9.36 -15.98 -19.82
N MET A 2 8.70 -14.85 -19.70
CA MET A 2 7.26 -14.71 -19.98
C MET A 2 6.85 -15.18 -21.38
N SER A 3 7.51 -14.69 -22.43
CA SER A 3 7.25 -15.10 -23.82
C SER A 3 7.52 -16.59 -24.07
N GLY A 4 8.58 -17.15 -23.45
CA GLY A 4 8.87 -18.58 -23.51
C GLY A 4 7.82 -19.44 -22.83
N ALA A 5 7.38 -19.03 -21.64
CA ALA A 5 6.36 -19.74 -20.87
C ALA A 5 5.03 -19.79 -21.64
N VAL A 6 4.59 -18.66 -22.20
CA VAL A 6 3.35 -18.57 -22.98
C VAL A 6 3.43 -19.45 -24.25
N LYS A 7 4.54 -19.40 -24.99
CA LYS A 7 4.75 -20.24 -26.19
C LYS A 7 4.78 -21.74 -25.90
N MET A 8 5.15 -22.13 -24.68
CA MET A 8 5.16 -23.53 -24.23
C MET A 8 3.84 -23.96 -23.58
N GLY A 9 2.83 -23.11 -23.57
CA GLY A 9 1.54 -23.38 -22.92
C GLY A 9 1.64 -23.43 -21.38
N MET A 10 2.69 -22.84 -20.82
CA MET A 10 2.87 -22.77 -19.36
C MET A 10 2.07 -21.62 -18.76
N ASP A 11 1.49 -21.89 -17.60
CA ASP A 11 0.83 -20.85 -16.80
C ASP A 11 1.89 -19.95 -16.16
N PHE A 12 2.07 -18.74 -16.70
CA PHE A 12 3.03 -17.76 -16.17
C PHE A 12 2.30 -16.67 -15.40
N ARG A 13 2.64 -16.50 -14.13
CA ARG A 13 2.04 -15.52 -13.23
C ARG A 13 3.07 -14.49 -12.81
N LEU A 14 2.76 -13.23 -13.05
CA LEU A 14 3.56 -12.12 -12.56
C LEU A 14 2.89 -11.56 -11.29
N ILE A 15 3.60 -11.62 -10.17
CA ILE A 15 3.16 -11.05 -8.90
C ILE A 15 4.19 -10.00 -8.49
N GLY A 16 3.75 -8.76 -8.30
CA GLY A 16 4.66 -7.72 -7.82
C GLY A 16 4.25 -6.30 -8.20
N PRO A 17 4.92 -5.30 -7.65
CA PRO A 17 4.67 -3.88 -7.94
C PRO A 17 4.86 -3.56 -9.43
N LYS A 18 3.99 -2.69 -9.97
CA LYS A 18 3.95 -2.28 -11.39
C LYS A 18 5.32 -1.82 -11.94
N GLN A 19 6.15 -1.20 -11.11
CA GLN A 19 7.49 -0.72 -11.51
C GLN A 19 8.45 -1.83 -11.94
N TYR A 20 8.19 -3.08 -11.55
CA TYR A 20 8.98 -4.25 -11.93
C TYR A 20 8.33 -5.07 -13.05
N TRP A 21 7.19 -4.61 -13.55
CA TRP A 21 6.51 -5.29 -14.64
C TRP A 21 7.17 -4.96 -15.96
N PRO A 22 7.27 -5.93 -16.88
CA PRO A 22 7.70 -5.62 -18.23
C PRO A 22 6.70 -4.64 -18.83
N ALA A 23 7.19 -3.50 -19.32
CA ALA A 23 6.39 -2.44 -19.92
C ALA A 23 6.63 -2.37 -21.43
N GLY A 24 5.71 -1.69 -22.13
CA GLY A 24 5.81 -1.41 -23.56
C GLY A 24 5.34 -2.56 -24.44
N PRO A 25 5.67 -2.52 -25.75
CA PRO A 25 5.08 -3.41 -26.78
C PRO A 25 5.22 -4.89 -26.46
N PHE A 26 6.28 -5.31 -25.79
CA PHE A 26 6.49 -6.70 -25.40
C PHE A 26 5.49 -7.18 -24.35
N TYR A 27 5.14 -6.34 -23.38
CA TYR A 27 4.14 -6.67 -22.37
C TYR A 27 2.74 -6.80 -22.99
N GLU A 28 2.35 -5.85 -23.85
CA GLU A 28 1.09 -5.87 -24.58
C GLU A 28 0.97 -7.09 -25.49
N GLU A 29 2.06 -7.46 -26.19
CA GLU A 29 2.11 -8.69 -26.98
C GLU A 29 1.90 -9.93 -26.11
N CYS A 30 2.50 -10.00 -24.92
CA CYS A 30 2.29 -11.12 -24.01
C CYS A 30 0.85 -11.23 -23.51
N LEU A 31 0.19 -10.10 -23.20
CA LEU A 31 -1.22 -10.07 -22.82
C LEU A 31 -2.12 -10.50 -23.98
N LYS A 32 -1.83 -10.01 -25.19
CA LYS A 32 -2.55 -10.42 -26.40
C LYS A 32 -2.45 -11.92 -26.65
N VAL A 33 -1.22 -12.46 -26.60
CA VAL A 33 -0.99 -13.91 -26.77
C VAL A 33 -1.70 -14.71 -25.67
N ALA A 34 -1.65 -14.25 -24.41
CA ALA A 34 -2.38 -14.91 -23.33
C ALA A 34 -3.89 -14.96 -23.60
N LYS A 35 -4.47 -13.86 -24.07
CA LYS A 35 -5.89 -13.78 -24.44
C LYS A 35 -6.24 -14.68 -25.63
N GLU A 36 -5.41 -14.68 -26.67
CA GLU A 36 -5.61 -15.50 -27.88
C GLU A 36 -5.47 -17.00 -27.60
N THR A 37 -4.64 -17.37 -26.65
CA THR A 37 -4.40 -18.77 -26.24
C THR A 37 -5.32 -19.25 -25.12
N GLY A 38 -6.18 -18.38 -24.58
CA GLY A 38 -7.11 -18.71 -23.49
C GLY A 38 -6.45 -18.86 -22.13
N ILE A 39 -5.23 -18.32 -21.95
CA ILE A 39 -4.56 -18.29 -20.65
C ILE A 39 -5.30 -17.32 -19.72
N ARG A 40 -5.63 -17.78 -18.53
CA ARG A 40 -6.29 -16.99 -17.51
C ARG A 40 -5.31 -16.07 -16.77
N ILE A 41 -5.74 -14.83 -16.52
CA ILE A 41 -4.93 -13.80 -15.87
C ILE A 41 -5.57 -13.41 -14.53
N SER A 42 -4.81 -13.57 -13.46
CA SER A 42 -5.21 -13.10 -12.12
C SER A 42 -4.24 -12.01 -11.65
N PHE A 43 -4.79 -10.89 -11.21
CA PHE A 43 -4.02 -9.85 -10.52
C PHE A 43 -4.23 -9.95 -9.01
N ILE A 44 -3.14 -9.81 -8.26
CA ILE A 44 -3.14 -9.75 -6.80
C ILE A 44 -2.37 -8.50 -6.38
N ASP A 45 -2.97 -7.68 -5.52
CA ASP A 45 -2.44 -6.43 -4.98
C ASP A 45 -2.52 -5.23 -5.93
N SER A 46 -1.90 -5.31 -7.08
CA SER A 46 -1.87 -4.21 -8.08
C SER A 46 -2.49 -4.65 -9.40
N TYR A 47 -3.07 -3.71 -10.12
CA TYR A 47 -3.69 -3.94 -11.41
C TYR A 47 -3.29 -2.86 -12.43
N THR A 48 -3.57 -3.13 -13.71
CA THR A 48 -3.35 -2.20 -14.81
C THR A 48 -4.63 -1.41 -15.11
N GLU A 49 -4.48 -0.24 -15.74
CA GLU A 49 -5.63 0.53 -16.21
C GLU A 49 -6.46 -0.25 -17.26
N GLU A 50 -5.78 -1.03 -18.10
CA GLU A 50 -6.43 -1.92 -19.05
C GLU A 50 -6.95 -3.16 -18.32
N LYS A 51 -8.27 -3.40 -18.45
CA LYS A 51 -8.94 -4.57 -17.87
C LYS A 51 -8.68 -5.82 -18.72
N VAL A 52 -7.52 -6.44 -18.56
CA VAL A 52 -7.11 -7.66 -19.29
C VAL A 52 -7.22 -8.92 -18.44
N GLN A 53 -7.43 -8.77 -17.16
CA GLN A 53 -7.51 -9.88 -16.20
C GLN A 53 -8.90 -10.50 -16.12
N ASP A 54 -8.91 -11.77 -15.75
CA ASP A 54 -10.12 -12.53 -15.41
C ASP A 54 -10.51 -12.38 -13.94
N LEU A 55 -9.53 -12.08 -13.08
CA LEU A 55 -9.66 -11.95 -11.63
C LEU A 55 -8.76 -10.85 -11.10
N THR A 56 -9.27 -10.04 -10.18
CA THR A 56 -8.49 -9.11 -9.36
C THR A 56 -8.80 -9.35 -7.88
N VAL A 57 -7.76 -9.47 -7.08
CA VAL A 57 -7.87 -9.43 -5.60
C VAL A 57 -6.91 -8.38 -5.08
N ALA A 58 -7.43 -7.28 -4.57
CA ALA A 58 -6.64 -6.15 -4.11
C ALA A 58 -7.30 -5.48 -2.90
N THR A 59 -6.56 -4.62 -2.22
CA THR A 59 -7.15 -3.66 -1.29
C THR A 59 -7.82 -2.54 -2.09
N ASP A 60 -8.98 -2.07 -1.65
CA ASP A 60 -9.53 -0.80 -2.09
C ASP A 60 -8.60 0.32 -1.56
N ASN A 61 -7.74 0.83 -2.44
CA ASN A 61 -6.72 1.80 -2.07
C ASN A 61 -7.30 3.20 -1.81
N LEU A 62 -8.43 3.53 -2.45
CA LEU A 62 -9.16 4.76 -2.15
C LEU A 62 -9.74 4.70 -0.74
N GLU A 63 -10.39 3.58 -0.36
CA GLU A 63 -10.88 3.34 1.00
C GLU A 63 -9.73 3.38 2.02
N ALA A 64 -8.61 2.73 1.72
CA ALA A 64 -7.44 2.72 2.60
C ALA A 64 -6.90 4.14 2.86
N GLY A 65 -6.76 4.94 1.79
CA GLY A 65 -6.38 6.34 1.90
C GLY A 65 -7.40 7.16 2.69
N GLU A 66 -8.71 7.00 2.42
CA GLU A 66 -9.79 7.71 3.12
C GLU A 66 -9.81 7.38 4.61
N LYS A 67 -9.62 6.11 4.96
CA LYS A 67 -9.52 5.66 6.36
C LYS A 67 -8.34 6.32 7.07
N LEU A 68 -7.17 6.37 6.43
CA LEU A 68 -6.00 7.06 6.97
C LEU A 68 -6.23 8.56 7.12
N GLY A 69 -6.83 9.20 6.11
CA GLY A 69 -7.12 10.63 6.12
C GLY A 69 -8.12 11.03 7.21
N LYS A 70 -9.19 10.26 7.41
CA LYS A 70 -10.15 10.48 8.51
C LYS A 70 -9.47 10.40 9.87
N PHE A 71 -8.60 9.41 10.07
CA PHE A 71 -7.83 9.30 11.30
C PHE A 71 -6.86 10.48 11.46
N ALA A 72 -6.11 10.82 10.42
CA ALA A 72 -5.18 11.95 10.42
C ALA A 72 -5.87 13.26 10.80
N ALA A 73 -7.08 13.50 10.29
CA ALA A 73 -7.87 14.69 10.62
C ALA A 73 -8.19 14.83 12.11
N THR A 74 -8.29 13.71 12.85
CA THR A 74 -8.51 13.75 14.31
C THR A 74 -7.29 14.20 15.12
N LEU A 75 -6.11 14.22 14.49
CA LEU A 75 -4.83 14.56 15.12
C LEU A 75 -4.38 16.00 14.82
N LEU A 76 -5.09 16.71 13.96
CA LEU A 76 -4.65 17.98 13.38
C LEU A 76 -5.58 19.14 13.74
N GLY A 77 -4.95 20.29 13.93
CA GLY A 77 -5.66 21.58 13.97
C GLY A 77 -5.90 22.16 12.57
N PRO A 78 -6.70 23.26 12.49
CA PRO A 78 -7.18 23.81 11.22
C PRO A 78 -6.06 24.38 10.31
N ASP A 79 -4.92 24.76 10.89
CA ASP A 79 -3.81 25.40 10.18
C ASP A 79 -2.55 24.53 10.14
N ASP A 80 -2.63 23.29 10.61
CA ASP A 80 -1.49 22.36 10.68
C ASP A 80 -1.06 21.92 9.29
N GLN A 81 0.22 22.08 8.96
CA GLN A 81 0.78 21.72 7.67
C GLN A 81 1.04 20.20 7.57
N ILE A 82 0.72 19.64 6.41
CA ILE A 82 0.80 18.22 6.11
C ILE A 82 1.72 18.00 4.92
N ALA A 83 2.62 17.03 4.98
CA ALA A 83 3.36 16.56 3.82
C ALA A 83 3.02 15.10 3.52
N ILE A 84 3.02 14.72 2.25
CA ILE A 84 2.80 13.35 1.80
C ILE A 84 4.10 12.82 1.20
N VAL A 85 4.53 11.65 1.65
CA VAL A 85 5.58 10.85 1.00
C VAL A 85 4.92 9.67 0.32
N ALA A 86 4.76 9.77 -1.00
CA ALA A 86 4.23 8.70 -1.83
C ALA A 86 5.35 7.78 -2.35
N HIS A 87 4.99 6.60 -2.84
CA HIS A 87 6.00 5.63 -3.28
C HIS A 87 6.46 5.88 -4.71
N VAL A 88 5.64 5.70 -5.72
CA VAL A 88 6.02 5.86 -7.14
C VAL A 88 4.97 6.71 -7.85
N LYS A 89 5.41 7.74 -8.56
CA LYS A 89 4.51 8.64 -9.26
C LYS A 89 3.73 7.92 -10.35
N GLY A 90 2.41 8.10 -10.37
CA GLY A 90 1.52 7.57 -11.41
C GLY A 90 1.18 6.07 -11.28
N VAL A 91 1.65 5.39 -10.24
CA VAL A 91 1.17 4.03 -9.92
C VAL A 91 -0.21 4.12 -9.28
N SER A 92 -1.15 3.25 -9.69
CA SER A 92 -2.54 3.26 -9.21
C SER A 92 -2.66 3.31 -7.69
N THR A 93 -1.92 2.47 -6.97
CA THR A 93 -1.92 2.42 -5.50
C THR A 93 -1.45 3.74 -4.87
N ALA A 94 -0.50 4.46 -5.49
CA ALA A 94 -0.04 5.76 -4.98
C ALA A 94 -1.08 6.84 -5.22
N VAL A 95 -1.68 6.86 -6.41
CA VAL A 95 -2.69 7.85 -6.80
C VAL A 95 -3.95 7.67 -5.95
N GLU A 96 -4.47 6.46 -5.86
CA GLU A 96 -5.70 6.16 -5.13
C GLU A 96 -5.56 6.39 -3.62
N ARG A 97 -4.43 6.01 -3.01
CA ARG A 97 -4.17 6.26 -1.58
C ARG A 97 -4.04 7.75 -1.28
N GLU A 98 -3.37 8.52 -2.15
CA GLU A 98 -3.29 9.98 -2.01
C GLU A 98 -4.67 10.63 -2.15
N GLU A 99 -5.46 10.25 -3.17
CA GLU A 99 -6.80 10.77 -3.39
C GLU A 99 -7.72 10.45 -2.20
N GLY A 100 -7.71 9.19 -1.75
CA GLY A 100 -8.45 8.78 -0.57
C GLY A 100 -8.03 9.54 0.69
N PHE A 101 -6.73 9.75 0.89
CA PHE A 101 -6.21 10.51 2.03
C PHE A 101 -6.71 11.96 2.03
N ARG A 102 -6.66 12.61 0.86
CA ARG A 102 -7.23 13.97 0.70
C ARG A 102 -8.72 14.01 1.00
N LYS A 103 -9.47 13.01 0.49
CA LYS A 103 -10.92 12.89 0.77
C LYS A 103 -11.18 12.70 2.26
N GLY A 104 -10.39 11.86 2.93
CA GLY A 104 -10.53 11.60 4.37
C GLY A 104 -10.19 12.82 5.24
N LEU A 105 -9.22 13.64 4.82
CA LEU A 105 -8.88 14.90 5.50
C LEU A 105 -9.97 15.96 5.40
N GLY A 106 -10.84 15.88 4.38
CA GLY A 106 -11.86 16.91 4.14
C GLY A 106 -11.22 18.30 3.93
N ASP A 107 -11.68 19.30 4.68
CA ASP A 107 -11.20 20.69 4.57
C ASP A 107 -9.70 20.83 4.90
N LEU A 108 -9.11 19.92 5.68
CA LEU A 108 -7.69 19.96 6.00
C LEU A 108 -6.80 19.55 4.80
N ALA A 109 -7.36 19.00 3.74
CA ALA A 109 -6.60 18.66 2.53
C ALA A 109 -5.91 19.88 1.87
N LYS A 110 -6.45 21.08 2.06
CA LYS A 110 -5.84 22.35 1.63
C LYS A 110 -4.50 22.65 2.31
N ASN A 111 -4.24 22.05 3.48
CA ASN A 111 -3.05 22.24 4.27
C ASN A 111 -1.91 21.29 3.84
N ILE A 112 -2.11 20.48 2.80
CA ILE A 112 -1.04 19.66 2.22
C ILE A 112 -0.10 20.58 1.46
N VAL A 113 1.07 20.81 2.03
CA VAL A 113 2.07 21.73 1.49
C VAL A 113 2.92 21.13 0.39
N GLU A 114 3.14 19.81 0.42
CA GLU A 114 3.95 19.13 -0.61
C GLU A 114 3.66 17.63 -0.67
N VAL A 115 3.81 17.07 -1.88
CA VAL A 115 3.81 15.62 -2.15
C VAL A 115 5.13 15.25 -2.82
N VAL A 116 5.86 14.33 -2.22
CA VAL A 116 7.15 13.83 -2.74
C VAL A 116 7.11 12.32 -2.98
N TYR A 117 8.00 11.82 -3.84
CA TYR A 117 8.01 10.41 -4.25
C TYR A 117 9.35 9.75 -3.95
N CYS A 118 9.31 8.68 -3.14
CA CYS A 118 10.51 8.00 -2.65
C CYS A 118 10.93 6.77 -3.47
N ASP A 119 10.22 6.43 -4.56
CA ASP A 119 10.50 5.27 -5.42
C ASP A 119 10.57 3.94 -4.64
N SER A 120 9.75 3.78 -3.60
CA SER A 120 9.77 2.63 -2.68
C SER A 120 11.16 2.35 -2.08
N GLN A 121 11.86 3.41 -1.66
CA GLN A 121 13.18 3.32 -1.02
C GLN A 121 13.16 3.99 0.34
N TYR A 122 13.49 3.25 1.41
CA TYR A 122 13.52 3.74 2.78
C TYR A 122 14.43 4.97 2.95
N GLU A 123 15.66 4.91 2.43
CA GLU A 123 16.63 6.00 2.58
C GLU A 123 16.24 7.24 1.79
N LYS A 124 15.64 7.08 0.62
CA LYS A 124 15.11 8.21 -0.14
C LYS A 124 13.94 8.86 0.60
N SER A 125 13.02 8.06 1.15
CA SER A 125 11.93 8.57 1.99
C SER A 125 12.46 9.34 3.21
N ARG A 126 13.44 8.76 3.90
CA ARG A 126 14.08 9.40 5.06
C ARG A 126 14.67 10.76 4.70
N LYS A 127 15.46 10.82 3.60
CA LYS A 127 16.08 12.06 3.12
C LYS A 127 15.04 13.12 2.73
N LEU A 128 14.05 12.74 1.93
CA LEU A 128 12.96 13.64 1.52
C LEU A 128 12.19 14.19 2.73
N THR A 129 11.95 13.36 3.74
CA THR A 129 11.29 13.81 4.97
C THR A 129 12.15 14.79 5.76
N GLN A 130 13.47 14.61 5.80
CA GLN A 130 14.38 15.59 6.40
C GLN A 130 14.31 16.94 5.66
N GLU A 131 14.36 16.92 4.33
CA GLU A 131 14.22 18.12 3.49
C GLU A 131 12.86 18.82 3.72
N LEU A 132 11.77 18.05 3.86
CA LEU A 132 10.45 18.61 4.18
C LEU A 132 10.41 19.27 5.56
N MET A 133 11.03 18.66 6.58
CA MET A 133 11.11 19.23 7.93
C MET A 133 11.91 20.54 7.97
N GLU A 134 12.97 20.64 7.16
CA GLU A 134 13.78 21.86 7.02
C GLU A 134 13.02 22.95 6.27
N LYS A 135 12.36 22.58 5.17
CA LYS A 135 11.62 23.50 4.31
C LYS A 135 10.35 24.05 4.96
N TYR A 136 9.68 23.24 5.79
CA TYR A 136 8.41 23.57 6.44
C TYR A 136 8.55 23.51 7.97
N PRO A 137 9.03 24.57 8.64
CA PRO A 137 9.22 24.57 10.11
C PRO A 137 7.93 24.30 10.91
N ASN A 138 6.76 24.63 10.32
CA ASN A 138 5.44 24.41 10.91
C ASN A 138 4.82 23.07 10.51
N LEU A 139 5.57 22.16 9.88
CA LEU A 139 5.09 20.83 9.53
C LEU A 139 4.62 20.08 10.78
N LYS A 140 3.39 19.59 10.77
CA LYS A 140 2.76 18.86 11.86
C LYS A 140 2.52 17.40 11.56
N MET A 141 2.40 17.05 10.28
CA MET A 141 2.17 15.67 9.89
C MET A 141 2.96 15.29 8.64
N VAL A 142 3.45 14.05 8.65
CA VAL A 142 3.96 13.36 7.47
C VAL A 142 3.15 12.08 7.28
N ALA A 143 2.55 11.91 6.10
CA ALA A 143 1.78 10.74 5.71
C ALA A 143 2.54 9.90 4.66
N GLY A 144 2.86 8.65 4.99
CA GLY A 144 3.48 7.70 4.06
C GLY A 144 2.43 6.85 3.35
N MET A 145 2.58 6.63 2.02
CA MET A 145 1.56 5.93 1.22
C MET A 145 1.87 4.45 0.94
N ASN A 146 2.99 3.92 1.46
CA ASN A 146 3.31 2.50 1.55
C ASN A 146 4.35 2.25 2.64
N GLU A 147 4.75 0.99 2.88
CA GLU A 147 5.74 0.65 3.91
C GLU A 147 7.03 1.48 3.80
N TYR A 148 7.62 1.56 2.61
CA TYR A 148 8.91 2.24 2.40
C TYR A 148 8.83 3.74 2.70
N SER A 149 7.76 4.38 2.25
CA SER A 149 7.54 5.80 2.50
C SER A 149 7.22 6.07 3.96
N SER A 150 6.39 5.23 4.58
CA SER A 150 5.98 5.36 5.98
C SER A 150 7.16 5.17 6.93
N VAL A 151 7.88 4.07 6.81
CA VAL A 151 9.02 3.75 7.69
C VAL A 151 10.17 4.73 7.49
N GLY A 152 10.48 5.10 6.23
CA GLY A 152 11.50 6.10 5.96
C GLY A 152 11.20 7.46 6.59
N ALA A 153 9.94 7.92 6.51
CA ALA A 153 9.48 9.15 7.16
C ALA A 153 9.58 9.04 8.70
N ALA A 154 9.15 7.93 9.28
CA ALA A 154 9.22 7.69 10.71
C ALA A 154 10.67 7.67 11.22
N ARG A 155 11.60 7.08 10.46
CA ARG A 155 13.05 7.12 10.77
C ARG A 155 13.58 8.54 10.82
N ALA A 156 13.18 9.41 9.88
CA ALA A 156 13.60 10.81 9.85
C ALA A 156 13.09 11.58 11.07
N VAL A 157 11.81 11.45 11.39
CA VAL A 157 11.17 12.12 12.53
C VAL A 157 11.77 11.63 13.85
N LYS A 158 12.02 10.31 13.98
CA LYS A 158 12.69 9.73 15.16
C LYS A 158 14.11 10.24 15.32
N ALA A 159 14.90 10.25 14.26
CA ALA A 159 16.29 10.71 14.28
C ALA A 159 16.42 12.19 14.64
N ALA A 160 15.45 13.00 14.24
CA ALA A 160 15.38 14.42 14.59
C ALA A 160 14.83 14.69 16.01
N GLY A 161 14.44 13.65 16.77
CA GLY A 161 13.77 13.82 18.07
C GLY A 161 12.43 14.56 17.98
N ALA A 162 11.77 14.54 16.82
CA ALA A 162 10.62 15.40 16.51
C ALA A 162 9.25 14.69 16.69
N LYS A 163 9.20 13.49 17.26
CA LYS A 163 7.98 12.66 17.37
C LYS A 163 6.83 13.33 18.16
N ASP A 164 7.14 14.25 19.05
CA ASP A 164 6.14 14.99 19.82
C ASP A 164 5.63 16.25 19.09
N ARG A 165 6.36 16.68 18.06
CA ARG A 165 6.02 17.83 17.22
C ARG A 165 5.39 17.44 15.88
N ILE A 166 5.86 16.34 15.29
CA ILE A 166 5.43 15.87 13.97
C ILE A 166 4.75 14.50 14.11
N GLN A 167 3.49 14.43 13.75
CA GLN A 167 2.71 13.20 13.70
C GLN A 167 3.10 12.40 12.45
N VAL A 168 3.35 11.10 12.60
CA VAL A 168 3.58 10.22 11.44
C VAL A 168 2.42 9.23 11.35
N VAL A 169 1.81 9.20 10.18
CA VAL A 169 0.79 8.21 9.82
C VAL A 169 1.18 7.53 8.51
N GLY A 170 0.67 6.34 8.24
CA GLY A 170 1.08 5.67 7.02
C GLY A 170 0.24 4.47 6.60
N VAL A 171 0.66 3.83 5.53
CA VAL A 171 0.08 2.61 4.99
C VAL A 171 1.10 1.49 5.08
N ASP A 172 0.59 0.27 5.23
CA ASP A 172 1.30 -0.98 5.42
C ASP A 172 1.93 -1.16 6.81
N SER A 173 2.44 -2.35 7.06
CA SER A 173 3.10 -2.74 8.31
C SER A 173 4.32 -3.59 8.04
N SER A 174 5.28 -3.51 8.94
CA SER A 174 6.43 -4.39 9.04
C SER A 174 6.84 -4.50 10.51
N GLN A 175 7.74 -5.40 10.83
CA GLN A 175 8.25 -5.53 12.19
C GLN A 175 8.83 -4.20 12.71
N GLU A 176 9.52 -3.45 11.85
CA GLU A 176 10.06 -2.13 12.21
C GLU A 176 8.94 -1.09 12.41
N ALA A 177 7.91 -1.11 11.55
CA ALA A 177 6.77 -0.21 11.70
C ALA A 177 6.05 -0.42 13.04
N VAL A 178 5.88 -1.68 13.46
CA VAL A 178 5.34 -2.02 14.79
C VAL A 178 6.22 -1.46 15.90
N GLN A 179 7.53 -1.67 15.85
CA GLN A 179 8.46 -1.12 16.84
C GLN A 179 8.44 0.42 16.88
N LEU A 180 8.30 1.07 15.74
CA LEU A 180 8.17 2.52 15.66
C LEU A 180 6.85 3.02 16.25
N MET A 181 5.77 2.25 16.12
CA MET A 181 4.48 2.54 16.76
C MET A 181 4.57 2.37 18.27
N GLU A 182 5.16 1.29 18.78
CA GLU A 182 5.43 1.08 20.22
C GLU A 182 6.26 2.22 20.84
N ASN A 183 7.21 2.76 20.06
CA ASN A 183 8.02 3.91 20.47
C ASN A 183 7.29 5.27 20.32
N GLY A 184 6.02 5.27 19.94
CA GLY A 184 5.16 6.45 19.80
C GLY A 184 5.50 7.34 18.60
N VAL A 185 6.26 6.84 17.62
CA VAL A 185 6.60 7.57 16.38
C VAL A 185 5.41 7.54 15.43
N PHE A 186 4.89 6.35 15.10
CA PHE A 186 3.63 6.25 14.37
C PHE A 186 2.44 6.50 15.27
N LYS A 187 1.48 7.29 14.77
CA LYS A 187 0.18 7.51 15.41
C LYS A 187 -0.88 6.57 14.86
N GLY A 188 -0.75 6.14 13.62
CA GLY A 188 -1.62 5.15 13.00
C GLY A 188 -1.08 4.66 11.67
N LEU A 189 -1.44 3.43 11.36
CA LEU A 189 -1.13 2.75 10.10
C LEU A 189 -2.41 2.11 9.54
N VAL A 190 -2.66 2.28 8.26
CA VAL A 190 -3.67 1.45 7.57
C VAL A 190 -2.97 0.23 7.02
N VAL A 191 -3.32 -0.94 7.55
CA VAL A 191 -2.68 -2.21 7.23
C VAL A 191 -3.58 -3.05 6.34
N GLN A 192 -3.05 -3.49 5.20
CA GLN A 192 -3.75 -4.34 4.25
C GLN A 192 -3.85 -5.77 4.78
N LYS A 193 -4.97 -6.47 4.47
CA LYS A 193 -5.16 -7.89 4.81
C LYS A 193 -4.42 -8.80 3.82
N ALA A 194 -3.09 -8.67 3.76
CA ALA A 194 -2.24 -9.30 2.75
C ALA A 194 -2.34 -10.83 2.74
N PHE A 195 -2.43 -11.49 3.92
CA PHE A 195 -2.63 -12.93 4.00
C PHE A 195 -3.98 -13.34 3.36
N LYS A 196 -5.06 -12.64 3.70
CA LYS A 196 -6.38 -12.86 3.12
C LYS A 196 -6.36 -12.64 1.60
N MET A 197 -5.68 -11.57 1.14
CA MET A 197 -5.52 -11.26 -0.27
C MET A 197 -4.87 -12.41 -1.04
N GLY A 198 -3.72 -12.91 -0.55
CA GLY A 198 -3.01 -14.03 -1.16
C GLY A 198 -3.84 -15.32 -1.14
N TYR A 199 -4.48 -15.64 0.00
CA TYR A 199 -5.32 -16.83 0.13
C TYR A 199 -6.50 -16.82 -0.86
N ILE A 200 -7.25 -15.71 -0.92
CA ILE A 200 -8.39 -15.57 -1.82
C ILE A 200 -7.92 -15.59 -3.27
N GLY A 201 -6.83 -14.88 -3.60
CA GLY A 201 -6.28 -14.85 -4.95
C GLY A 201 -5.97 -16.24 -5.49
N VAL A 202 -5.32 -17.08 -4.69
CA VAL A 202 -5.03 -18.48 -5.06
C VAL A 202 -6.32 -19.30 -5.15
N LYS A 203 -7.21 -19.20 -4.16
CA LYS A 203 -8.47 -19.95 -4.12
C LYS A 203 -9.33 -19.67 -5.35
N GLU A 204 -9.60 -18.41 -5.64
CA GLU A 204 -10.47 -18.02 -6.76
C GLU A 204 -9.82 -18.34 -8.12
N THR A 205 -8.49 -18.22 -8.23
CA THR A 205 -7.76 -18.68 -9.42
C THR A 205 -7.93 -20.18 -9.66
N ILE A 206 -7.88 -20.99 -8.60
CA ILE A 206 -8.11 -22.45 -8.73
C ILE A 206 -9.54 -22.75 -9.15
N LEU A 207 -10.53 -22.05 -8.60
CA LEU A 207 -11.94 -22.19 -9.01
C LEU A 207 -12.13 -21.84 -10.49
N MET A 208 -11.56 -20.72 -10.91
CA MET A 208 -11.56 -20.28 -12.31
C MET A 208 -10.96 -21.33 -13.26
N LEU A 209 -9.77 -21.85 -12.93
CA LEU A 209 -9.09 -22.87 -13.74
C LEU A 209 -9.85 -24.20 -13.81
N ARG A 210 -10.67 -24.50 -12.80
CA ARG A 210 -11.53 -25.69 -12.76
C ARG A 210 -12.89 -25.48 -13.43
N GLY A 211 -13.13 -24.32 -14.06
CA GLY A 211 -14.41 -23.98 -14.68
C GLY A 211 -15.57 -23.83 -13.69
N LYS A 212 -15.26 -23.60 -12.41
CA LYS A 212 -16.26 -23.34 -11.37
C LYS A 212 -16.57 -21.85 -11.29
N SER A 213 -17.70 -21.50 -10.69
CA SER A 213 -18.04 -20.12 -10.37
C SER A 213 -16.98 -19.52 -9.43
N TYR A 214 -16.54 -18.31 -9.74
CA TYR A 214 -15.57 -17.55 -8.95
C TYR A 214 -15.97 -16.06 -8.94
N GLU A 215 -15.49 -15.32 -7.94
CA GLU A 215 -15.66 -13.89 -7.84
C GLU A 215 -14.51 -13.19 -8.59
N LYS A 216 -14.82 -12.13 -9.38
CA LYS A 216 -13.86 -11.53 -10.32
C LYS A 216 -13.08 -10.35 -9.74
N ASP A 217 -13.74 -9.52 -8.93
CA ASP A 217 -13.16 -8.32 -8.36
C ASP A 217 -13.38 -8.34 -6.84
N ILE A 218 -12.33 -8.57 -6.08
CA ILE A 218 -12.43 -8.82 -4.64
C ILE A 218 -11.60 -7.80 -3.87
N ASN A 219 -12.28 -7.03 -3.02
CA ASN A 219 -11.62 -6.22 -2.01
C ASN A 219 -11.18 -7.08 -0.82
N SER A 220 -9.87 -7.20 -0.61
CA SER A 220 -9.31 -7.92 0.54
C SER A 220 -9.55 -7.21 1.86
N GLY A 221 -9.74 -5.90 1.82
CA GLY A 221 -9.93 -5.02 2.96
C GLY A 221 -8.63 -4.57 3.62
N CYS A 222 -8.77 -3.58 4.51
CA CYS A 222 -7.70 -3.03 5.33
C CYS A 222 -8.23 -2.58 6.70
N GLU A 223 -7.34 -2.49 7.70
CA GLU A 223 -7.68 -2.03 9.04
C GLU A 223 -6.81 -0.84 9.45
N LEU A 224 -7.38 0.08 10.22
CA LEU A 224 -6.63 1.12 10.91
C LEU A 224 -6.04 0.54 12.20
N VAL A 225 -4.74 0.60 12.29
CA VAL A 225 -3.97 0.17 13.47
C VAL A 225 -3.39 1.38 14.16
N THR A 226 -3.61 1.50 15.44
CA THR A 226 -3.12 2.58 16.31
C THR A 226 -2.45 1.96 17.54
N PRO A 227 -1.69 2.75 18.33
CA PRO A 227 -1.16 2.27 19.61
C PRO A 227 -2.22 1.66 20.55
N ASP A 228 -3.47 2.13 20.44
CA ASP A 228 -4.54 1.69 21.35
C ASP A 228 -5.10 0.31 21.00
N ASN A 229 -5.04 -0.10 19.71
CA ASN A 229 -5.62 -1.37 19.26
C ASN A 229 -4.61 -2.38 18.71
N MET A 230 -3.32 -2.02 18.64
CA MET A 230 -2.30 -2.89 18.00
C MET A 230 -2.13 -4.25 18.68
N TYR A 231 -2.55 -4.39 19.94
CA TYR A 231 -2.52 -5.64 20.71
C TYR A 231 -3.85 -6.35 20.76
N ASP A 232 -4.89 -5.84 20.09
CA ASP A 232 -6.15 -6.57 19.95
C ASP A 232 -5.92 -7.85 19.14
N SER A 233 -6.49 -8.97 19.57
CA SER A 233 -6.22 -10.31 19.00
C SER A 233 -6.35 -10.39 17.48
N GLU A 234 -7.33 -9.70 16.88
CA GLU A 234 -7.52 -9.71 15.43
C GLU A 234 -6.51 -8.81 14.72
N ILE A 235 -6.10 -7.71 15.35
CA ILE A 235 -5.05 -6.81 14.82
C ILE A 235 -3.67 -7.47 14.93
N GLU A 236 -3.39 -8.14 16.04
CA GLU A 236 -2.14 -8.89 16.21
C GLU A 236 -1.97 -9.97 15.13
N LYS A 237 -3.03 -10.70 14.79
CA LYS A 237 -3.01 -11.66 13.66
C LYS A 237 -2.76 -11.00 12.32
N LEU A 238 -3.25 -9.77 12.13
CA LEU A 238 -3.01 -8.99 10.92
C LEU A 238 -1.56 -8.53 10.83
N LEU A 239 -0.98 -8.06 11.94
CA LEU A 239 0.40 -7.59 12.01
C LEU A 239 1.42 -8.73 11.91
N PHE A 240 1.08 -9.91 12.45
CA PHE A 240 1.95 -11.08 12.53
C PHE A 240 1.25 -12.35 12.03
N PRO A 241 0.85 -12.42 10.75
CA PRO A 241 -0.01 -13.49 10.23
C PRO A 241 0.61 -14.89 10.31
N PHE A 242 1.93 -15.00 10.44
CA PHE A 242 2.63 -16.28 10.53
C PHE A 242 2.94 -16.74 11.97
N ASN A 243 2.83 -15.86 12.96
CA ASN A 243 3.06 -16.24 14.37
C ASN A 243 1.97 -17.16 14.94
N THR A 244 0.78 -17.16 14.33
CA THR A 244 -0.36 -18.00 14.73
C THR A 244 -0.38 -19.36 14.02
N LEU A 245 0.42 -19.54 12.98
CA LEU A 245 0.59 -20.83 12.33
C LEU A 245 1.49 -21.71 13.21
N LYS A 246 0.89 -22.42 14.19
CA LYS A 246 1.54 -23.62 14.71
C LYS A 246 1.64 -24.60 13.54
N LEU A 247 2.85 -24.77 13.02
CA LEU A 247 3.17 -25.84 12.12
C LEU A 247 2.97 -27.13 12.92
N SER A 248 1.77 -27.71 12.82
CA SER A 248 1.44 -29.02 13.34
C SER A 248 1.89 -30.10 12.38
#